data_83f46cef121a39d16772a9468db919fd
#
_entry.id   83f46cef121a39d16772a9468db919fd
#
_cell.length_a   1.000
_cell.length_b   1.000
_cell.length_c   1.000
_cell.angle_alpha   90.00
_cell.angle_beta   90.00
_cell.angle_gamma   90.00
#
_symmetry.space_group_name_H-M   'P 1'
#
loop_
_entity.id
_entity.type
_entity.pdbx_description
1 polymer ?
#
loop_
_entity_poly.entity_id
_entity_poly.type
_entity_poly.pdbx_seq_one_letter_code
_entity_poly.pdbx_strand_id
1 'polypeptide(L)'
;MLGPFCETKPFFGLVEKVILRNKAIFPHTQQEETLRRLVASGLCSARMRRHRLALLLAGSAPWCRLTAEVCLASNPGQGVWLTDGPGPDDRRPLAAGPLLLGQELDYLVYDAHAGFDPDSFGAATGALRGGGLLMLLTPPLPLWPHLPDPQA
;
A
#
# COMPACT_ATOMS: atom_id res chain seq x y z
N MET A 1 -24.70 1.96 -6.54
CA MET A 1 -24.08 1.16 -7.62
C MET A 1 -22.60 1.04 -7.34
N LEU A 2 -22.16 -0.15 -7.00
CA LEU A 2 -20.75 -0.41 -6.75
C LEU A 2 -20.00 -0.41 -8.07
N GLY A 3 -18.98 0.45 -8.20
CA GLY A 3 -18.07 0.40 -9.33
C GLY A 3 -17.41 -0.98 -9.43
N PRO A 4 -17.15 -1.51 -10.63
CA PRO A 4 -16.90 -2.93 -10.86
C PRO A 4 -15.51 -3.43 -10.43
N PHE A 5 -14.76 -2.78 -9.54
CA PHE A 5 -13.34 -3.11 -9.32
C PHE A 5 -12.87 -3.07 -7.87
N CYS A 6 -13.77 -3.28 -6.92
CA CYS A 6 -13.37 -3.59 -5.55
C CYS A 6 -13.56 -5.09 -5.31
N GLU A 7 -12.54 -5.89 -5.56
CA GLU A 7 -12.52 -7.27 -5.09
C GLU A 7 -12.04 -7.29 -3.65
N THR A 8 -12.98 -7.28 -2.73
CA THR A 8 -12.70 -7.63 -1.33
C THR A 8 -12.80 -9.15 -1.22
N LYS A 9 -11.67 -9.83 -1.13
CA LYS A 9 -11.64 -11.24 -0.74
C LYS A 9 -11.20 -11.33 0.71
N PRO A 10 -11.99 -11.94 1.60
CA PRO A 10 -11.52 -12.22 2.94
C PRO A 10 -10.40 -13.26 2.86
N PHE A 11 -9.21 -12.85 3.25
CA PHE A 11 -8.10 -13.78 3.44
C PHE A 11 -8.05 -14.18 4.91
N PHE A 12 -7.82 -15.45 5.17
CA PHE A 12 -7.80 -16.08 6.49
C PHE A 12 -7.02 -15.22 7.50
N GLY A 13 -7.72 -14.65 8.45
CA GLY A 13 -7.26 -14.31 9.81
C GLY A 13 -6.68 -12.94 9.87
N LEU A 14 -6.62 -11.83 9.65
CA LEU A 14 -6.01 -10.59 10.19
C LEU A 14 -5.78 -9.43 9.20
N VAL A 15 -6.01 -9.61 7.91
CA VAL A 15 -5.75 -8.55 6.91
C VAL A 15 -6.93 -8.40 5.96
N GLU A 16 -7.55 -7.21 5.93
CA GLU A 16 -8.44 -6.83 4.82
C GLU A 16 -7.59 -6.34 3.65
N LYS A 17 -7.82 -6.90 2.47
CA LYS A 17 -7.02 -6.65 1.26
C LYS A 17 -7.86 -6.00 0.18
N VAL A 18 -7.41 -4.86 -0.29
CA VAL A 18 -8.01 -4.15 -1.43
C VAL A 18 -6.98 -3.98 -2.54
N ILE A 19 -7.37 -4.37 -3.75
CA ILE A 19 -6.53 -4.25 -4.94
C ILE A 19 -7.11 -3.15 -5.83
N LEU A 20 -6.34 -2.10 -6.04
CA LEU A 20 -6.67 -1.04 -6.98
C LEU A 20 -5.79 -1.13 -8.22
N ARG A 21 -6.41 -1.11 -9.38
CA ARG A 21 -5.73 -1.11 -10.66
C ARG A 21 -5.95 0.23 -11.35
N ASN A 22 -4.89 0.78 -11.93
CA ASN A 22 -5.02 1.96 -12.78
C ASN A 22 -5.76 1.61 -14.07
N LYS A 23 -7.02 1.97 -14.12
CA LYS A 23 -7.80 1.96 -15.36
C LYS A 23 -8.25 3.39 -15.64
N ALA A 24 -7.75 3.96 -16.71
CA ALA A 24 -7.96 5.35 -17.15
C ALA A 24 -9.40 5.65 -17.61
N ILE A 25 -10.43 5.31 -16.81
CA ILE A 25 -11.84 5.39 -17.25
C ILE A 25 -12.61 6.54 -16.56
N PHE A 26 -12.07 7.17 -15.49
CA PHE A 26 -12.79 8.19 -14.74
C PHE A 26 -11.98 9.48 -14.55
N PRO A 27 -12.66 10.64 -14.41
CA PRO A 27 -11.99 11.90 -14.03
C PRO A 27 -11.25 11.71 -12.69
N HIS A 28 -10.04 12.23 -12.60
CA HIS A 28 -9.16 12.07 -11.43
C HIS A 28 -9.85 12.38 -10.09
N THR A 29 -10.68 13.43 -10.05
CA THR A 29 -11.38 13.87 -8.84
C THR A 29 -12.36 12.84 -8.29
N GLN A 30 -13.08 12.13 -9.16
CA GLN A 30 -14.06 11.13 -8.73
C GLN A 30 -13.41 9.84 -8.26
N GLN A 31 -12.26 9.48 -8.85
CA GLN A 31 -11.45 8.35 -8.41
C GLN A 31 -10.86 8.61 -7.01
N GLU A 32 -10.34 9.81 -6.78
CA GLU A 32 -9.79 10.19 -5.48
C GLU A 32 -10.83 10.14 -4.37
N GLU A 33 -12.02 10.66 -4.60
CA GLU A 33 -13.10 10.64 -3.61
C GLU A 33 -13.55 9.21 -3.30
N THR A 34 -13.71 8.38 -4.33
CA THR A 34 -14.06 6.97 -4.16
C THR A 34 -12.99 6.23 -3.37
N LEU A 35 -11.73 6.48 -3.69
CA LEU A 35 -10.59 5.91 -2.99
C LEU A 35 -10.54 6.33 -1.51
N ARG A 36 -10.72 7.62 -1.23
CA ARG A 36 -10.75 8.13 0.15
C ARG A 36 -11.82 7.46 0.98
N ARG A 37 -13.03 7.31 0.44
CA ARG A 37 -14.15 6.62 1.11
C ARG A 37 -13.85 5.15 1.35
N LEU A 38 -13.29 4.48 0.36
CA LEU A 38 -12.92 3.07 0.45
C LEU A 38 -11.88 2.84 1.57
N VAL A 39 -10.82 3.65 1.57
CA VAL A 39 -9.76 3.55 2.58
C VAL A 39 -10.29 3.92 3.96
N ALA A 40 -11.08 4.97 4.09
CA ALA A 40 -11.69 5.36 5.37
C ALA A 40 -12.59 4.26 5.94
N SER A 41 -13.43 3.66 5.10
CA SER A 41 -14.30 2.54 5.50
C SER A 41 -13.49 1.30 5.89
N GLY A 42 -12.49 0.94 5.10
CA GLY A 42 -11.60 -0.18 5.38
C GLY A 42 -10.80 0.01 6.67
N LEU A 43 -10.27 1.20 6.91
CA LEU A 43 -9.55 1.51 8.16
C LEU A 43 -10.47 1.50 9.37
N CYS A 44 -11.70 2.00 9.25
CA CYS A 44 -12.69 1.93 10.32
C CYS A 44 -12.95 0.46 10.71
N SER A 45 -13.21 -0.39 9.74
CA SER A 45 -13.40 -1.83 9.94
C SER A 45 -12.15 -2.49 10.54
N ALA A 46 -10.99 -2.18 10.01
CA ALA A 46 -9.71 -2.73 10.49
C ALA A 46 -9.44 -2.37 11.96
N ARG A 47 -9.70 -1.12 12.35
CA ARG A 47 -9.55 -0.65 13.74
C ARG A 47 -10.51 -1.36 14.69
N MET A 48 -11.78 -1.49 14.29
CA MET A 48 -12.79 -2.19 15.12
C MET A 48 -12.44 -3.66 15.32
N ARG A 49 -11.89 -4.31 14.31
CA ARG A 49 -11.54 -5.74 14.35
C ARG A 49 -10.09 -6.00 14.75
N ARG A 50 -9.31 -4.95 14.99
CA ARG A 50 -7.85 -5.01 15.25
C ARG A 50 -7.07 -5.70 14.13
N HIS A 51 -7.55 -5.57 12.91
CA HIS A 51 -6.86 -6.04 11.71
C HIS A 51 -5.97 -4.94 11.13
N ARG A 52 -5.20 -5.26 10.11
CA ARG A 52 -4.48 -4.31 9.27
C ARG A 52 -5.20 -4.22 7.92
N LEU A 53 -5.28 -3.02 7.37
CA LEU A 53 -5.77 -2.85 6.00
C LEU A 53 -4.59 -2.94 5.04
N ALA A 54 -4.66 -3.84 4.06
CA ALA A 54 -3.69 -3.91 2.97
C ALA A 54 -4.31 -3.39 1.67
N LEU A 55 -3.68 -2.38 1.10
CA LEU A 55 -4.06 -1.76 -0.16
C LEU A 55 -2.97 -2.05 -1.20
N LEU A 56 -3.32 -2.75 -2.25
CA LEU A 56 -2.44 -3.00 -3.39
C LEU A 56 -2.75 -2.01 -4.51
N LEU A 57 -1.78 -1.18 -4.86
CA LEU A 57 -1.84 -0.22 -5.97
C LEU A 57 -1.00 -0.76 -7.12
N ALA A 58 -1.67 -1.24 -8.18
CA ALA A 58 -1.02 -1.83 -9.33
C ALA A 58 -1.15 -0.92 -10.56
N GLY A 59 -0.03 -0.42 -11.06
CA GLY A 59 -0.02 0.51 -12.19
C GLY A 59 1.35 1.14 -12.40
N SER A 60 1.39 2.28 -13.11
CA SER A 60 2.62 3.04 -13.29
C SER A 60 3.14 3.59 -11.96
N ALA A 61 4.44 3.69 -11.81
CA ALA A 61 5.06 4.18 -10.58
C ALA A 61 4.58 5.59 -10.19
N PRO A 62 4.50 6.58 -11.10
CA PRO A 62 3.99 7.91 -10.76
C PRO A 62 2.54 7.88 -10.24
N TRP A 63 1.68 7.10 -10.88
CA TRP A 63 0.28 6.97 -10.45
C TRP A 63 0.15 6.32 -9.07
N CYS A 64 0.89 5.24 -8.83
CA CYS A 64 0.89 4.56 -7.53
C CYS A 64 1.35 5.48 -6.41
N ARG A 65 2.44 6.23 -6.62
CA ARG A 65 2.98 7.16 -5.63
C ARG A 65 2.01 8.28 -5.32
N LEU A 66 1.46 8.93 -6.35
CA LEU A 66 0.48 10.01 -6.17
C LEU A 66 -0.76 9.50 -5.42
N THR A 67 -1.25 8.32 -5.78
CA THR A 67 -2.40 7.69 -5.14
C THR A 67 -2.13 7.38 -3.67
N ALA A 68 -0.93 6.87 -3.34
CA ALA A 68 -0.51 6.64 -1.96
C ALA A 68 -0.45 7.96 -1.17
N GLU A 69 0.08 9.03 -1.73
CA GLU A 69 0.10 10.36 -1.09
C GLU A 69 -1.31 10.87 -0.78
N VAL A 70 -2.26 10.70 -1.70
CA VAL A 70 -3.67 11.05 -1.48
C VAL A 70 -4.27 10.27 -0.31
N CYS A 71 -3.99 8.97 -0.22
CA CYS A 71 -4.45 8.14 0.89
C CYS A 71 -3.86 8.60 2.23
N LEU A 72 -2.58 8.92 2.26
CA LEU A 72 -1.89 9.35 3.48
C LEU A 72 -2.32 10.74 3.94
N ALA A 73 -2.59 11.66 3.02
CA ALA A 73 -3.08 13.00 3.34
C ALA A 73 -4.41 12.97 4.11
N SER A 74 -5.26 11.97 3.83
CA SER A 74 -6.54 11.78 4.51
C SER A 74 -6.44 10.92 5.78
N ASN A 75 -5.32 10.25 6.01
CA ASN A 75 -5.11 9.34 7.13
C ASN A 75 -3.73 9.61 7.76
N PRO A 76 -3.55 10.76 8.42
CA PRO A 76 -2.28 11.13 9.01
C PRO A 76 -1.88 10.17 10.13
N GLY A 77 -0.58 10.00 10.33
CA GLY A 77 -0.02 9.16 11.36
C GLY A 77 1.49 9.02 11.21
N GLN A 78 2.08 8.22 12.09
CA GLN A 78 3.49 7.86 11.99
C GLN A 78 3.66 6.64 11.09
N GLY A 79 4.52 6.75 10.11
CA GLY A 79 4.79 5.66 9.21
C GLY A 79 6.08 5.82 8.45
N VAL A 80 6.32 4.91 7.55
CA VAL A 80 7.53 4.88 6.75
C VAL A 80 7.20 4.54 5.29
N TRP A 81 8.00 5.10 4.42
CA TRP A 81 8.00 4.80 2.99
C TRP A 81 9.29 4.07 2.65
N LEU A 82 9.19 2.82 2.20
CA LEU A 82 10.33 2.03 1.74
C LEU A 82 10.35 2.03 0.22
N THR A 83 11.41 2.58 -0.34
CA THR A 83 11.64 2.63 -1.79
C THR A 83 13.11 2.87 -2.12
N ASP A 84 13.61 2.23 -3.17
CA ASP A 84 14.92 2.53 -3.77
C ASP A 84 14.80 3.54 -4.93
N GLY A 85 13.58 4.00 -5.20
CA GLY A 85 13.26 4.99 -6.21
C GLY A 85 12.85 6.35 -5.64
N PRO A 86 12.20 7.19 -6.45
CA PRO A 86 11.65 8.46 -6.01
C PRO A 86 10.58 8.28 -4.94
N GLY A 87 10.53 9.22 -4.00
CA GLY A 87 9.55 9.21 -2.90
C GLY A 87 9.74 10.44 -2.00
N PRO A 88 9.07 10.50 -0.84
CA PRO A 88 9.23 11.59 0.11
C PRO A 88 10.67 11.67 0.64
N ASP A 89 11.02 12.83 1.21
CA ASP A 89 12.40 13.10 1.66
C ASP A 89 12.85 12.19 2.81
N ASP A 90 11.91 11.73 3.63
CA ASP A 90 12.15 10.84 4.76
C ASP A 90 12.05 9.33 4.41
N ARG A 91 11.97 9.01 3.12
CA ARG A 91 11.94 7.63 2.66
C ARG A 91 13.18 6.86 3.07
N ARG A 92 13.04 5.55 3.22
CA ARG A 92 14.14 4.64 3.50
C ARG A 92 14.31 3.62 2.37
N PRO A 93 15.49 3.05 2.19
CA PRO A 93 15.71 2.01 1.18
C PRO A 93 14.88 0.75 1.48
N LEU A 94 14.60 -0.03 0.46
CA LEU A 94 13.83 -1.28 0.60
C LEU A 94 14.44 -2.23 1.64
N ALA A 95 15.76 -2.30 1.72
CA ALA A 95 16.47 -3.16 2.68
C ALA A 95 16.35 -2.72 4.14
N ALA A 96 15.75 -1.56 4.44
CA ALA A 96 15.64 -1.05 5.81
C ALA A 96 14.49 -1.67 6.63
N GLY A 97 13.73 -2.60 6.06
CA GLY A 97 12.62 -3.26 6.77
C GLY A 97 12.98 -3.82 8.14
N PRO A 98 14.09 -4.58 8.30
CA PRO A 98 14.50 -5.10 9.61
C PRO A 98 14.78 -4.03 10.68
N LEU A 99 15.13 -2.80 10.28
CA LEU A 99 15.35 -1.69 11.21
C LEU A 99 14.04 -1.14 11.81
N LEU A 100 12.91 -1.54 11.28
CA LEU A 100 11.59 -1.15 11.77
C LEU A 100 11.07 -2.06 12.88
N LEU A 101 11.69 -3.20 13.11
CA LEU A 101 11.29 -4.13 14.15
C LEU A 101 11.29 -3.45 15.52
N GLY A 102 10.20 -3.66 16.28
CA GLY A 102 9.99 -3.02 17.58
C GLY A 102 9.38 -1.63 17.52
N GLN A 103 9.14 -1.08 16.32
CA GLN A 103 8.36 0.14 16.13
C GLN A 103 6.87 -0.18 15.96
N GLU A 104 6.03 0.81 16.26
CA GLU A 104 4.59 0.75 16.01
C GLU A 104 4.21 1.81 14.97
N LEU A 105 3.92 1.38 13.76
CA LEU A 105 3.61 2.26 12.64
C LEU A 105 2.11 2.31 12.37
N ASP A 106 1.60 3.50 12.06
CA ASP A 106 0.23 3.71 11.58
C ASP A 106 0.08 3.32 10.11
N TYR A 107 1.14 3.53 9.33
CA TYR A 107 1.16 3.14 7.92
C TYR A 107 2.56 2.67 7.49
N LEU A 108 2.56 1.86 6.45
CA LEU A 108 3.75 1.42 5.73
C LEU A 108 3.45 1.50 4.22
N VAL A 109 4.27 2.22 3.49
CA VAL A 109 4.28 2.19 2.03
C VAL A 109 5.51 1.42 1.56
N TYR A 110 5.30 0.38 0.78
CA TYR A 110 6.34 -0.41 0.16
C TYR A 110 6.25 -0.28 -1.36
N ASP A 111 7.24 0.35 -1.98
CA ASP A 111 7.29 0.58 -3.42
C ASP A 111 8.10 -0.52 -4.12
N ALA A 112 7.39 -1.47 -4.71
CA ALA A 112 8.00 -2.61 -5.40
C ALA A 112 8.37 -2.34 -6.87
N HIS A 113 8.29 -1.11 -7.36
CA HIS A 113 8.70 -0.79 -8.73
C HIS A 113 10.20 -0.88 -8.96
N ALA A 114 10.99 -0.66 -7.90
CA ALA A 114 12.46 -0.74 -7.95
C ALA A 114 13.00 -2.10 -7.47
N GLY A 115 12.13 -3.06 -7.16
CA GLY A 115 12.48 -4.39 -6.68
C GLY A 115 11.62 -4.83 -5.51
N PHE A 116 11.73 -6.09 -5.13
CA PHE A 116 11.00 -6.66 -4.01
C PHE A 116 11.92 -7.54 -3.17
N ASP A 117 12.11 -7.17 -1.93
CA ASP A 117 12.85 -7.94 -0.91
C ASP A 117 11.83 -8.57 0.06
N PRO A 118 11.55 -9.88 -0.05
CA PRO A 118 10.56 -10.54 0.78
C PRO A 118 10.87 -10.50 2.28
N ASP A 119 12.14 -10.60 2.65
CA ASP A 119 12.58 -10.60 4.06
C ASP A 119 12.39 -9.22 4.67
N SER A 120 12.80 -8.18 3.95
CA SER A 120 12.59 -6.80 4.36
C SER A 120 11.11 -6.43 4.43
N PHE A 121 10.33 -6.84 3.45
CA PHE A 121 8.87 -6.64 3.43
C PHE A 121 8.21 -7.33 4.63
N GLY A 122 8.57 -8.58 4.89
CA GLY A 122 8.05 -9.33 6.04
C GLY A 122 8.38 -8.67 7.37
N ALA A 123 9.62 -8.23 7.56
CA ALA A 123 10.05 -7.52 8.77
C ALA A 123 9.31 -6.18 8.93
N ALA A 124 9.19 -5.39 7.87
CA ALA A 124 8.52 -4.11 7.89
C ALA A 124 7.01 -4.22 8.21
N THR A 125 6.34 -5.23 7.65
CA THR A 125 4.92 -5.45 7.95
C THR A 125 4.68 -5.83 9.42
N GLY A 126 5.67 -6.44 10.07
CA GLY A 126 5.65 -6.73 11.50
C GLY A 126 5.59 -5.49 12.39
N ALA A 127 6.11 -4.35 11.92
CA ALA A 127 6.07 -3.08 12.63
C ALA A 127 4.71 -2.35 12.51
N LEU A 128 3.84 -2.79 11.63
CA LEU A 128 2.53 -2.17 11.42
C LEU A 128 1.57 -2.59 12.53
N ARG A 129 1.04 -1.61 13.25
CA ARG A 129 0.10 -1.88 14.35
C ARG A 129 -1.27 -2.37 13.85
N GLY A 130 -2.06 -2.96 14.74
CA GLY A 130 -3.48 -3.25 14.48
C GLY A 130 -4.26 -1.96 14.16
N GLY A 131 -5.07 -1.97 13.11
CA GLY A 131 -5.74 -0.79 12.57
C GLY A 131 -4.86 0.06 11.64
N GLY A 132 -3.62 -0.36 11.38
CA GLY A 132 -2.70 0.33 10.47
C GLY A 132 -2.95 0.02 8.99
N LEU A 133 -2.36 0.83 8.14
CA LEU A 133 -2.48 0.78 6.68
C LEU A 133 -1.17 0.32 6.03
N LEU A 134 -1.22 -0.80 5.31
CA LEU A 134 -0.17 -1.23 4.40
C LEU A 134 -0.54 -0.83 2.98
N MET A 135 0.34 -0.12 2.29
CA MET A 135 0.22 0.14 0.86
C MET A 135 1.40 -0.51 0.12
N LEU A 136 1.08 -1.44 -0.78
CA LEU A 136 2.04 -2.07 -1.67
C LEU A 136 1.87 -1.50 -3.08
N LEU A 137 2.88 -0.79 -3.56
CA LEU A 137 2.91 -0.21 -4.90
C LEU A 137 3.61 -1.18 -5.85
N THR A 138 2.94 -1.58 -6.92
CA THR A 138 3.47 -2.56 -7.86
C THR A 138 3.33 -2.11 -9.31
N PRO A 139 4.19 -2.60 -10.22
CA PRO A 139 3.89 -2.56 -11.64
C PRO A 139 2.52 -3.19 -11.95
N PRO A 140 1.95 -2.99 -13.15
CA PRO A 140 0.75 -3.70 -13.56
C PRO A 140 0.92 -5.21 -13.34
N LEU A 141 -0.02 -5.84 -12.63
CA LEU A 141 0.12 -7.23 -12.20
C LEU A 141 0.44 -8.23 -13.31
N PRO A 142 -0.13 -8.10 -14.54
CA PRO A 142 0.23 -9.01 -15.63
C PRO A 142 1.68 -8.88 -16.11
N LEU A 143 2.30 -7.72 -15.89
CA LEU A 143 3.67 -7.44 -16.32
C LEU A 143 4.70 -7.75 -15.23
N TRP A 144 4.33 -7.62 -13.97
CA TRP A 144 5.26 -7.70 -12.83
C TRP A 144 6.09 -8.98 -12.80
N PRO A 145 5.54 -10.19 -13.05
CA PRO A 145 6.34 -11.42 -13.05
C PRO A 145 7.40 -11.49 -14.16
N HIS A 146 7.29 -10.65 -15.18
CA HIS A 146 8.20 -10.62 -16.34
C HIS A 146 9.24 -9.51 -16.27
N LEU A 147 9.16 -8.65 -15.27
CA LEU A 147 10.15 -7.59 -15.07
C LEU A 147 11.37 -8.12 -14.32
N PRO A 148 12.58 -7.62 -14.65
CA PRO A 148 13.76 -7.97 -13.89
C PRO A 148 13.63 -7.48 -12.44
N ASP A 149 14.00 -8.34 -11.50
CA ASP A 149 14.06 -7.98 -10.09
C ASP A 149 15.52 -7.68 -9.70
N PRO A 150 15.86 -6.41 -9.41
CA PRO A 150 17.21 -6.04 -9.02
C PRO A 150 17.58 -6.52 -7.62
N GLN A 151 16.64 -7.06 -6.86
CA GLN A 151 16.87 -7.66 -5.53
C GLN A 151 17.08 -9.18 -5.59
N ALA A 152 16.85 -9.76 -6.75
CA ALA A 152 17.03 -11.19 -6.96
C ALA A 152 18.50 -11.58 -7.16
#